data_e0b4d6bb28490445df8597903d83bfe9
#
_entry.id   e0b4d6bb28490445df8597903d83bfe9
#
_cell.length_a   1.000
_cell.length_b   1.000
_cell.length_c   1.000
_cell.angle_alpha   90.00
_cell.angle_beta   90.00
_cell.angle_gamma   90.00
#
_symmetry.space_group_name_H-M   'P 1'
#
loop_
_entity.id
_entity.type
_entity.pdbx_description
1 polymer ?
#
loop_
_entity_poly.entity_id
_entity_poly.type
_entity_poly.pdbx_seq_one_letter_code
_entity_poly.pdbx_strand_id
1 'polypeptide(L)'
;MQYRPVIGGGLAVTGLLLAAIQLLQLTQLPGSSATLAFNTLPFVLVAAAISFTGVAIARDETYETYATRIIAWGVGSAVGFVAVFVLSTGSTEQAGLTLLLGAVDAGTAGGLAGLLIGLYDVKNRRTLATVEAFADKLDGLNQYGKVLNQSTDIESVSALCIEVVEFVLGGDGAVFLTDHSGAFELVSSTVLEADTAEIKRAAGAMVDREPLEAVTDGDGFSAIRNGEAGTTLGVQIPHGEGTAVLFAVFYDLEEPNEETVDLLEILAAHVATALSSAEIEQMTDEPFV
;
A
#
# COMPACT_ATOMS: atom_id res chain seq x y z
N MET A 1 -17.26 -3.03 -15.72
CA MET A 1 -17.97 -1.76 -16.06
C MET A 1 -17.52 -0.70 -15.07
N GLN A 2 -16.89 0.36 -15.56
CA GLN A 2 -16.40 1.43 -14.68
C GLN A 2 -17.57 2.28 -14.20
N TYR A 3 -18.11 1.97 -13.03
CA TYR A 3 -19.19 2.75 -12.41
C TYR A 3 -18.71 4.05 -11.74
N ARG A 4 -17.41 4.16 -11.47
CA ARG A 4 -16.77 5.30 -10.81
C ARG A 4 -17.14 6.67 -11.38
N PRO A 5 -16.97 6.95 -12.69
CA PRO A 5 -17.29 8.26 -13.24
C PRO A 5 -18.79 8.58 -13.17
N VAL A 6 -19.64 7.57 -13.26
CA VAL A 6 -21.10 7.73 -13.13
C VAL A 6 -21.47 8.09 -11.69
N ILE A 7 -20.90 7.38 -10.73
CA ILE A 7 -21.15 7.57 -9.31
C ILE A 7 -20.61 8.94 -8.83
N GLY A 8 -19.34 9.22 -9.12
CA GLY A 8 -18.72 10.48 -8.74
C GLY A 8 -19.35 11.68 -9.45
N GLY A 9 -19.67 11.55 -10.73
CA GLY A 9 -20.40 12.57 -11.51
C GLY A 9 -21.80 12.81 -10.96
N GLY A 10 -22.54 11.76 -10.63
CA GLY A 10 -23.85 11.86 -9.98
C GLY A 10 -23.80 12.61 -8.65
N LEU A 11 -22.82 12.30 -7.80
CA LEU A 11 -22.61 13.00 -6.53
C LEU A 11 -22.25 14.47 -6.72
N ALA A 12 -21.39 14.80 -7.70
CA ALA A 12 -21.00 16.16 -8.02
C ALA A 12 -22.23 16.98 -8.49
N VAL A 13 -23.06 16.42 -9.37
CA VAL A 13 -24.31 17.04 -9.81
C VAL A 13 -25.28 17.23 -8.64
N THR A 14 -25.43 16.25 -7.76
CA THR A 14 -26.29 16.37 -6.58
C THR A 14 -25.84 17.52 -5.68
N GLY A 15 -24.54 17.67 -5.42
CA GLY A 15 -24.02 18.77 -4.63
C GLY A 15 -24.30 20.15 -5.30
N LEU A 16 -24.15 20.26 -6.63
CA LEU A 16 -24.48 21.47 -7.37
C LEU A 16 -25.99 21.80 -7.29
N LEU A 17 -26.85 20.80 -7.40
CA LEU A 17 -28.30 20.99 -7.24
C LEU A 17 -28.67 21.45 -5.82
N LEU A 18 -28.08 20.84 -4.79
CA LEU A 18 -28.26 21.29 -3.42
C LEU A 18 -27.80 22.74 -3.21
N ALA A 19 -26.63 23.12 -3.75
CA ALA A 19 -26.16 24.50 -3.70
C ALA A 19 -27.13 25.48 -4.40
N ALA A 20 -27.67 25.09 -5.55
CA ALA A 20 -28.66 25.90 -6.26
C ALA A 20 -29.95 26.08 -5.44
N ILE A 21 -30.46 25.00 -4.80
CA ILE A 21 -31.62 25.07 -3.92
C ILE A 21 -31.34 26.04 -2.75
N GLN A 22 -30.18 25.94 -2.12
CA GLN A 22 -29.79 26.82 -1.03
C GLN A 22 -29.74 28.30 -1.46
N LEU A 23 -29.20 28.59 -2.64
CA LEU A 23 -29.17 29.96 -3.18
C LEU A 23 -30.57 30.47 -3.51
N LEU A 24 -31.51 29.62 -3.99
CA LEU A 24 -32.88 29.99 -4.23
C LEU A 24 -33.62 30.38 -2.93
N GLN A 25 -33.25 29.80 -1.79
CA GLN A 25 -33.81 30.17 -0.48
C GLN A 25 -33.57 31.65 -0.14
N LEU A 26 -32.42 32.24 -0.57
CA LEU A 26 -32.12 33.67 -0.37
C LEU A 26 -33.12 34.57 -1.04
N THR A 27 -33.79 34.14 -2.11
CA THR A 27 -34.77 34.95 -2.87
C THR A 27 -36.21 34.74 -2.39
N GLN A 28 -36.48 33.67 -1.62
CA GLN A 28 -37.83 33.28 -1.25
C GLN A 28 -38.19 33.62 0.19
N LEU A 29 -37.21 33.79 1.08
CA LEU A 29 -37.45 34.01 2.50
C LEU A 29 -37.42 35.52 2.85
N PRO A 30 -38.41 36.04 3.59
CA PRO A 30 -38.39 37.38 4.10
C PRO A 30 -37.37 37.47 5.25
N GLY A 31 -36.45 38.40 5.16
CA GLY A 31 -35.45 38.63 6.20
C GLY A 31 -34.41 39.67 5.80
N SER A 32 -33.58 40.11 6.78
CA SER A 32 -32.43 40.94 6.42
C SER A 32 -31.42 40.11 5.62
N SER A 33 -30.77 40.72 4.62
CA SER A 33 -29.77 40.04 3.77
C SER A 33 -28.63 39.40 4.58
N ALA A 34 -28.26 40.01 5.71
CA ALA A 34 -27.23 39.47 6.58
C ALA A 34 -27.68 38.17 7.30
N THR A 35 -28.92 38.13 7.83
CA THR A 35 -29.46 36.93 8.50
C THR A 35 -29.65 35.79 7.54
N LEU A 36 -30.17 36.08 6.34
CA LEU A 36 -30.34 35.07 5.29
C LEU A 36 -29.00 34.50 4.82
N ALA A 37 -27.99 35.37 4.59
CA ALA A 37 -26.66 34.94 4.21
C ALA A 37 -26.01 34.07 5.30
N PHE A 38 -26.15 34.41 6.57
CA PHE A 38 -25.56 33.64 7.67
C PHE A 38 -26.18 32.23 7.81
N ASN A 39 -27.47 32.11 7.57
CA ASN A 39 -28.17 30.83 7.63
C ASN A 39 -27.93 29.94 6.41
N THR A 40 -27.77 30.52 5.21
CA THR A 40 -27.67 29.78 3.96
C THR A 40 -26.23 29.45 3.57
N LEU A 41 -25.26 30.35 3.84
CA LEU A 41 -23.88 30.22 3.42
C LEU A 41 -23.22 28.89 3.89
N PRO A 42 -23.41 28.45 5.15
CA PRO A 42 -22.84 27.17 5.59
C PRO A 42 -23.31 26.00 4.74
N PHE A 43 -24.61 25.94 4.37
CA PHE A 43 -25.15 24.83 3.58
C PHE A 43 -24.71 24.89 2.11
N VAL A 44 -24.48 26.07 1.54
CA VAL A 44 -23.86 26.22 0.24
C VAL A 44 -22.42 25.67 0.25
N LEU A 45 -21.65 25.95 1.30
CA LEU A 45 -20.30 25.41 1.44
C LEU A 45 -20.33 23.89 1.61
N VAL A 46 -21.26 23.35 2.39
CA VAL A 46 -21.48 21.91 2.55
C VAL A 46 -21.83 21.25 1.21
N ALA A 47 -22.74 21.83 0.45
CA ALA A 47 -23.12 21.35 -0.87
C ALA A 47 -21.94 21.40 -1.88
N ALA A 48 -21.12 22.47 -1.81
CA ALA A 48 -19.89 22.56 -2.61
C ALA A 48 -18.88 21.47 -2.22
N ALA A 49 -18.73 21.17 -0.94
CA ALA A 49 -17.88 20.08 -0.46
C ALA A 49 -18.36 18.70 -0.95
N ILE A 50 -19.68 18.47 -1.00
CA ILE A 50 -20.27 17.27 -1.61
C ILE A 50 -19.89 17.17 -3.09
N SER A 51 -20.03 18.28 -3.84
CA SER A 51 -19.65 18.31 -5.25
C SER A 51 -18.16 18.02 -5.46
N PHE A 52 -17.31 18.62 -4.65
CA PHE A 52 -15.86 18.41 -4.72
C PHE A 52 -15.50 16.94 -4.44
N THR A 53 -16.11 16.33 -3.42
CA THR A 53 -15.95 14.90 -3.10
C THR A 53 -16.37 14.04 -4.29
N GLY A 54 -17.48 14.38 -4.95
CA GLY A 54 -17.93 13.67 -6.17
C GLY A 54 -16.90 13.73 -7.30
N VAL A 55 -16.32 14.91 -7.55
CA VAL A 55 -15.25 15.08 -8.56
C VAL A 55 -13.99 14.29 -8.17
N ALA A 56 -13.60 14.29 -6.90
CA ALA A 56 -12.45 13.55 -6.40
C ALA A 56 -12.63 12.03 -6.63
N ILE A 57 -13.80 11.48 -6.26
CA ILE A 57 -14.13 10.07 -6.50
C ILE A 57 -14.14 9.74 -8.00
N ALA A 58 -14.61 10.64 -8.87
CA ALA A 58 -14.65 10.42 -10.31
C ALA A 58 -13.24 10.34 -10.92
N ARG A 59 -12.27 11.07 -10.38
CA ARG A 59 -10.91 11.19 -10.93
C ARG A 59 -9.94 10.13 -10.38
N ASP A 60 -10.07 9.75 -9.12
CA ASP A 60 -9.12 8.87 -8.46
C ASP A 60 -9.57 7.41 -8.55
N GLU A 61 -8.77 6.59 -9.26
CA GLU A 61 -9.00 5.15 -9.44
C GLU A 61 -9.04 4.38 -8.13
N THR A 62 -8.41 4.91 -7.13
CA THR A 62 -8.32 4.35 -5.80
C THR A 62 -9.71 4.13 -5.16
N TYR A 63 -10.73 4.87 -5.56
CA TYR A 63 -12.09 4.76 -5.03
C TYR A 63 -13.01 3.83 -5.82
N GLU A 64 -12.55 3.19 -6.91
CA GLU A 64 -13.42 2.39 -7.77
C GLU A 64 -14.16 1.28 -7.00
N THR A 65 -13.44 0.50 -6.21
CA THR A 65 -13.99 -0.60 -5.42
C THR A 65 -14.89 -0.11 -4.27
N TYR A 66 -14.66 1.09 -3.77
CA TYR A 66 -15.30 1.61 -2.54
C TYR A 66 -16.36 2.67 -2.78
N ALA A 67 -16.55 3.13 -4.01
CA ALA A 67 -17.47 4.24 -4.35
C ALA A 67 -18.90 3.98 -3.86
N THR A 68 -19.43 2.77 -4.08
CA THR A 68 -20.76 2.38 -3.64
C THR A 68 -20.91 2.47 -2.11
N ARG A 69 -19.87 2.11 -1.37
CA ARG A 69 -19.87 2.14 0.09
C ARG A 69 -19.84 3.57 0.63
N ILE A 70 -19.05 4.45 0.02
CA ILE A 70 -19.01 5.88 0.36
C ILE A 70 -20.39 6.51 0.19
N ILE A 71 -21.06 6.20 -0.94
CA ILE A 71 -22.42 6.69 -1.19
C ILE A 71 -23.43 6.12 -0.21
N ALA A 72 -23.33 4.83 0.13
CA ALA A 72 -24.23 4.22 1.11
C ALA A 72 -24.17 4.93 2.47
N TRP A 73 -22.97 5.31 2.91
CA TRP A 73 -22.78 6.14 4.10
C TRP A 73 -23.37 7.53 3.94
N GLY A 74 -23.16 8.20 2.79
CA GLY A 74 -23.70 9.53 2.48
C GLY A 74 -25.23 9.54 2.49
N VAL A 75 -25.85 8.63 1.75
CA VAL A 75 -27.30 8.51 1.65
C VAL A 75 -27.93 8.09 2.98
N GLY A 76 -27.35 7.09 3.65
CA GLY A 76 -27.85 6.60 4.94
C GLY A 76 -27.84 7.71 6.01
N SER A 77 -26.75 8.47 6.10
CA SER A 77 -26.68 9.62 7.00
C SER A 77 -27.63 10.74 6.61
N ALA A 78 -27.75 11.08 5.33
CA ALA A 78 -28.72 12.08 4.88
C ALA A 78 -30.14 11.71 5.29
N VAL A 79 -30.57 10.49 5.04
CA VAL A 79 -31.89 9.97 5.43
C VAL A 79 -32.06 9.99 6.96
N GLY A 80 -31.04 9.57 7.71
CA GLY A 80 -31.05 9.59 9.17
C GLY A 80 -31.25 10.99 9.74
N PHE A 81 -30.50 11.99 9.23
CA PHE A 81 -30.62 13.39 9.65
C PHE A 81 -31.99 13.99 9.31
N VAL A 82 -32.51 13.70 8.11
CA VAL A 82 -33.87 14.11 7.72
C VAL A 82 -34.91 13.50 8.66
N ALA A 83 -34.79 12.21 8.95
CA ALA A 83 -35.72 11.52 9.85
C ALA A 83 -35.70 12.14 11.27
N VAL A 84 -34.51 12.38 11.83
CA VAL A 84 -34.37 13.02 13.14
C VAL A 84 -34.96 14.44 13.12
N PHE A 85 -34.70 15.23 12.07
CA PHE A 85 -35.25 16.56 11.92
C PHE A 85 -36.78 16.53 11.86
N VAL A 86 -37.38 15.69 11.03
CA VAL A 86 -38.81 15.56 10.89
C VAL A 86 -39.47 15.11 12.20
N LEU A 87 -38.89 14.13 12.89
CA LEU A 87 -39.41 13.66 14.18
C LEU A 87 -39.31 14.74 15.27
N SER A 88 -38.24 15.55 15.27
CA SER A 88 -38.07 16.62 16.26
C SER A 88 -38.95 17.83 16.03
N THR A 89 -39.33 18.11 14.77
CA THR A 89 -40.13 19.28 14.38
C THR A 89 -41.60 18.92 14.11
N GLY A 90 -41.93 17.65 13.92
CA GLY A 90 -43.28 17.20 13.56
C GLY A 90 -44.39 17.45 14.61
N SER A 91 -44.00 17.92 15.81
CA SER A 91 -44.95 18.37 16.86
C SER A 91 -45.25 19.86 16.79
N THR A 92 -44.58 20.63 15.92
CA THR A 92 -44.79 22.07 15.77
C THR A 92 -45.60 22.36 14.51
N GLU A 93 -46.61 23.27 14.61
CA GLU A 93 -47.40 23.77 13.47
C GLU A 93 -46.56 24.65 12.53
N GLN A 94 -45.49 24.09 11.96
CA GLN A 94 -44.69 24.82 11.00
C GLN A 94 -45.32 24.78 9.60
N ALA A 95 -45.27 25.91 8.88
CA ALA A 95 -45.72 25.98 7.51
C ALA A 95 -44.90 24.97 6.63
N GLY A 96 -45.60 24.25 5.73
CA GLY A 96 -45.03 23.15 4.96
C GLY A 96 -43.72 23.47 4.21
N LEU A 97 -43.55 24.72 3.73
CA LEU A 97 -42.32 25.15 3.05
C LEU A 97 -41.11 25.22 4.01
N THR A 98 -41.29 25.73 5.23
CA THR A 98 -40.21 25.82 6.24
C THR A 98 -39.75 24.43 6.68
N LEU A 99 -40.65 23.48 6.82
CA LEU A 99 -40.33 22.09 7.12
C LEU A 99 -39.53 21.45 5.97
N LEU A 100 -39.93 21.69 4.74
CA LEU A 100 -39.24 21.14 3.56
C LEU A 100 -37.80 21.69 3.47
N LEU A 101 -37.61 23.00 3.62
CA LEU A 101 -36.28 23.61 3.56
C LEU A 101 -35.38 23.13 4.67
N GLY A 102 -35.89 23.03 5.92
CA GLY A 102 -35.14 22.45 7.03
C GLY A 102 -34.77 20.96 6.84
N ALA A 103 -35.64 20.19 6.18
CA ALA A 103 -35.33 18.82 5.83
C ALA A 103 -34.21 18.72 4.78
N VAL A 104 -34.18 19.65 3.79
CA VAL A 104 -33.08 19.74 2.80
C VAL A 104 -31.77 20.11 3.50
N ASP A 105 -31.79 21.06 4.42
CA ASP A 105 -30.61 21.46 5.20
C ASP A 105 -30.09 20.30 6.05
N ALA A 106 -30.96 19.61 6.76
CA ALA A 106 -30.62 18.43 7.55
C ALA A 106 -30.04 17.30 6.67
N GLY A 107 -30.67 17.04 5.53
CA GLY A 107 -30.20 16.05 4.55
C GLY A 107 -28.83 16.41 3.96
N THR A 108 -28.60 17.70 3.65
CA THR A 108 -27.34 18.19 3.14
C THR A 108 -26.22 18.02 4.16
N ALA A 109 -26.45 18.43 5.40
CA ALA A 109 -25.48 18.26 6.49
C ALA A 109 -25.19 16.78 6.79
N GLY A 110 -26.26 15.95 6.86
CA GLY A 110 -26.13 14.51 7.06
C GLY A 110 -25.42 13.82 5.91
N GLY A 111 -25.68 14.24 4.67
CA GLY A 111 -25.01 13.73 3.49
C GLY A 111 -23.49 13.96 3.52
N LEU A 112 -23.05 15.19 3.85
CA LEU A 112 -21.63 15.46 4.01
C LEU A 112 -21.01 14.66 5.15
N ALA A 113 -21.67 14.62 6.32
CA ALA A 113 -21.19 13.83 7.45
C ALA A 113 -21.00 12.35 7.08
N GLY A 114 -21.98 11.76 6.39
CA GLY A 114 -21.88 10.39 5.90
C GLY A 114 -20.79 10.17 4.87
N LEU A 115 -20.59 11.11 3.94
CA LEU A 115 -19.50 11.03 2.97
C LEU A 115 -18.13 11.07 3.66
N LEU A 116 -17.94 11.94 4.67
CA LEU A 116 -16.70 12.00 5.45
C LEU A 116 -16.45 10.69 6.22
N ILE A 117 -17.50 10.12 6.82
CA ILE A 117 -17.42 8.81 7.48
C ILE A 117 -17.05 7.73 6.46
N GLY A 118 -17.69 7.72 5.29
CA GLY A 118 -17.40 6.76 4.22
C GLY A 118 -15.97 6.85 3.70
N LEU A 119 -15.45 8.06 3.49
CA LEU A 119 -14.06 8.28 3.10
C LEU A 119 -13.07 7.79 4.18
N TYR A 120 -13.37 8.08 5.44
CA TYR A 120 -12.55 7.61 6.57
C TYR A 120 -12.57 6.09 6.71
N ASP A 121 -13.76 5.44 6.57
CA ASP A 121 -13.91 3.98 6.60
C ASP A 121 -13.07 3.32 5.48
N VAL A 122 -13.10 3.88 4.27
CA VAL A 122 -12.29 3.39 3.14
C VAL A 122 -10.80 3.53 3.43
N LYS A 123 -10.36 4.69 3.91
CA LYS A 123 -8.96 4.91 4.27
C LYS A 123 -8.50 3.92 5.34
N ASN A 124 -9.28 3.73 6.38
CA ASN A 124 -8.96 2.80 7.47
C ASN A 124 -8.87 1.35 6.99
N ARG A 125 -9.79 0.91 6.14
CA ARG A 125 -9.77 -0.44 5.56
C ARG A 125 -8.56 -0.68 4.68
N ARG A 126 -8.10 0.31 3.91
CA ARG A 126 -6.89 0.20 3.11
C ARG A 126 -5.67 0.03 3.99
N THR A 127 -5.54 0.86 5.02
CA THR A 127 -4.44 0.73 5.97
C THR A 127 -4.44 -0.64 6.62
N LEU A 128 -5.62 -1.15 7.03
CA LEU A 128 -5.73 -2.51 7.59
C LEU A 128 -5.33 -3.58 6.59
N ALA A 129 -5.79 -3.50 5.33
CA ALA A 129 -5.43 -4.47 4.29
C ALA A 129 -3.93 -4.48 3.98
N THR A 130 -3.27 -3.30 3.98
CA THR A 130 -1.82 -3.21 3.81
C THR A 130 -1.09 -3.85 4.99
N VAL A 131 -1.53 -3.56 6.23
CA VAL A 131 -0.92 -4.16 7.44
C VAL A 131 -1.13 -5.68 7.49
N GLU A 132 -2.32 -6.17 7.11
CA GLU A 132 -2.60 -7.61 7.03
C GLU A 132 -1.71 -8.28 5.98
N ALA A 133 -1.59 -7.70 4.78
CA ALA A 133 -0.72 -8.24 3.73
C ALA A 133 0.76 -8.28 4.15
N PHE A 134 1.23 -7.26 4.85
CA PHE A 134 2.59 -7.23 5.39
C PHE A 134 2.78 -8.29 6.50
N ALA A 135 1.80 -8.43 7.39
CA ALA A 135 1.84 -9.45 8.44
C ALA A 135 1.86 -10.88 7.85
N ASP A 136 1.09 -11.15 6.80
CA ASP A 136 1.10 -12.44 6.09
C ASP A 136 2.46 -12.73 5.46
N LYS A 137 3.09 -11.73 4.85
CA LYS A 137 4.46 -11.86 4.30
C LYS A 137 5.49 -12.14 5.39
N LEU A 138 5.41 -11.43 6.52
CA LEU A 138 6.28 -11.66 7.68
C LEU A 138 6.11 -13.07 8.27
N ASP A 139 4.88 -13.56 8.35
CA ASP A 139 4.62 -14.92 8.84
C ASP A 139 5.20 -15.97 7.87
N GLY A 140 5.01 -15.77 6.56
CA GLY A 140 5.65 -16.57 5.53
C GLY A 140 7.18 -16.57 5.67
N LEU A 141 7.79 -15.39 5.80
CA LEU A 141 9.23 -15.24 5.97
C LEU A 141 9.75 -15.96 7.23
N ASN A 142 9.05 -15.84 8.36
CA ASN A 142 9.37 -16.52 9.60
C ASN A 142 9.26 -18.05 9.47
N GLN A 143 8.30 -18.54 8.67
CA GLN A 143 8.17 -19.97 8.38
C GLN A 143 9.34 -20.47 7.55
N TYR A 144 9.72 -19.74 6.50
CA TYR A 144 10.93 -20.04 5.73
C TYR A 144 12.20 -19.94 6.57
N GLY A 145 12.31 -18.96 7.47
CA GLY A 145 13.43 -18.84 8.41
C GLY A 145 13.64 -20.09 9.28
N LYS A 146 12.55 -20.75 9.70
CA LYS A 146 12.65 -22.02 10.42
C LYS A 146 13.19 -23.14 9.54
N VAL A 147 12.79 -23.20 8.27
CA VAL A 147 13.27 -24.19 7.30
C VAL A 147 14.73 -23.93 6.95
N LEU A 148 15.10 -22.67 6.73
CA LEU A 148 16.48 -22.23 6.49
C LEU A 148 17.40 -22.69 7.63
N ASN A 149 17.00 -22.48 8.88
CA ASN A 149 17.79 -22.91 10.06
C ASN A 149 17.90 -24.43 10.23
N GLN A 150 17.16 -25.22 9.46
CA GLN A 150 17.26 -26.68 9.42
C GLN A 150 18.09 -27.18 8.22
N SER A 151 18.46 -26.28 7.32
CA SER A 151 19.27 -26.61 6.14
C SER A 151 20.73 -26.73 6.56
N THR A 152 21.38 -27.82 6.09
CA THR A 152 22.75 -28.19 6.46
C THR A 152 23.78 -27.90 5.37
N ASP A 153 23.31 -27.42 4.21
CA ASP A 153 24.16 -27.16 3.06
C ASP A 153 23.79 -25.84 2.38
N ILE A 154 24.78 -25.22 1.71
CA ILE A 154 24.66 -23.90 1.10
C ILE A 154 23.74 -23.91 -0.12
N GLU A 155 23.66 -25.04 -0.85
CA GLU A 155 22.78 -25.20 -2.01
C GLU A 155 21.31 -25.14 -1.57
N SER A 156 20.95 -25.84 -0.49
CA SER A 156 19.59 -25.79 0.07
C SER A 156 19.23 -24.42 0.59
N VAL A 157 20.16 -23.74 1.28
CA VAL A 157 19.94 -22.36 1.75
C VAL A 157 19.74 -21.40 0.58
N SER A 158 20.57 -21.49 -0.47
CA SER A 158 20.46 -20.62 -1.63
C SER A 158 19.16 -20.84 -2.41
N ALA A 159 18.72 -22.10 -2.57
CA ALA A 159 17.46 -22.43 -3.23
C ALA A 159 16.25 -21.86 -2.47
N LEU A 160 16.23 -22.00 -1.15
CA LEU A 160 15.19 -21.41 -0.30
C LEU A 160 15.19 -19.88 -0.34
N CYS A 161 16.36 -19.23 -0.39
CA CYS A 161 16.45 -17.78 -0.56
C CYS A 161 15.79 -17.32 -1.84
N ILE A 162 16.06 -17.99 -2.95
CA ILE A 162 15.46 -17.68 -4.26
C ILE A 162 13.94 -17.85 -4.17
N GLU A 163 13.47 -18.96 -3.60
CA GLU A 163 12.04 -19.22 -3.43
C GLU A 163 11.36 -18.12 -2.60
N VAL A 164 11.97 -17.66 -1.53
CA VAL A 164 11.44 -16.56 -0.71
C VAL A 164 11.39 -15.26 -1.49
N VAL A 165 12.42 -14.92 -2.26
CA VAL A 165 12.43 -13.71 -3.09
C VAL A 165 11.27 -13.76 -4.09
N GLU A 166 11.06 -14.88 -4.78
CA GLU A 166 10.02 -15.00 -5.80
C GLU A 166 8.61 -15.06 -5.21
N PHE A 167 8.38 -15.89 -4.18
CA PHE A 167 7.02 -16.14 -3.68
C PHE A 167 6.57 -15.25 -2.53
N VAL A 168 7.49 -14.73 -1.70
CA VAL A 168 7.15 -13.90 -0.53
C VAL A 168 7.39 -12.43 -0.83
N LEU A 169 8.54 -12.08 -1.40
CA LEU A 169 8.87 -10.69 -1.74
C LEU A 169 8.22 -10.26 -3.07
N GLY A 170 7.84 -11.23 -3.93
CA GLY A 170 7.26 -10.95 -5.25
C GLY A 170 8.30 -10.51 -6.27
N GLY A 171 9.55 -10.96 -6.10
CA GLY A 171 10.63 -10.75 -7.08
C GLY A 171 10.43 -11.61 -8.33
N ASP A 172 10.92 -11.12 -9.46
CA ASP A 172 10.87 -11.81 -10.75
C ASP A 172 12.06 -12.76 -10.95
N GLY A 173 13.09 -12.62 -10.11
CA GLY A 173 14.26 -13.49 -10.09
C GLY A 173 15.21 -13.16 -8.96
N ALA A 174 16.14 -14.07 -8.67
CA ALA A 174 17.14 -13.86 -7.65
C ALA A 174 18.48 -14.51 -8.04
N VAL A 175 19.55 -13.99 -7.44
CA VAL A 175 20.92 -14.51 -7.63
C VAL A 175 21.58 -14.62 -6.27
N PHE A 176 22.12 -15.79 -5.96
CA PHE A 176 22.84 -16.05 -4.72
C PHE A 176 24.30 -16.42 -5.01
N LEU A 177 25.22 -15.67 -4.37
CA LEU A 177 26.67 -15.90 -4.48
C LEU A 177 27.26 -16.06 -3.08
N THR A 178 28.37 -16.79 -3.01
CA THR A 178 29.19 -16.88 -1.80
C THR A 178 30.65 -16.58 -2.11
N ASP A 179 31.36 -16.00 -1.16
CA ASP A 179 32.79 -15.80 -1.28
C ASP A 179 33.52 -17.09 -0.84
N HIS A 180 34.34 -17.62 -1.73
CA HIS A 180 35.28 -18.69 -1.43
C HIS A 180 36.71 -18.18 -1.71
N SER A 181 37.47 -17.96 -0.67
CA SER A 181 38.89 -17.57 -0.77
C SER A 181 39.15 -16.22 -1.48
N GLY A 182 38.25 -15.24 -1.32
CA GLY A 182 38.36 -13.90 -1.91
C GLY A 182 37.82 -13.79 -3.34
N ALA A 183 37.08 -14.80 -3.82
CA ALA A 183 36.40 -14.76 -5.09
C ALA A 183 34.95 -15.25 -4.96
N PHE A 184 33.99 -14.45 -5.46
CA PHE A 184 32.58 -14.86 -5.47
C PHE A 184 32.34 -16.02 -6.44
N GLU A 185 31.60 -17.02 -5.95
CA GLU A 185 31.10 -18.12 -6.74
C GLU A 185 29.57 -18.05 -6.80
N LEU A 186 29.02 -18.27 -8.00
CA LEU A 186 27.58 -18.30 -8.20
C LEU A 186 27.04 -19.67 -7.72
N VAL A 187 26.23 -19.67 -6.68
CA VAL A 187 25.63 -20.89 -6.11
C VAL A 187 24.31 -21.19 -6.81
N SER A 188 23.45 -20.18 -6.95
CA SER A 188 22.13 -20.36 -7.56
C SER A 188 21.64 -19.06 -8.22
N SER A 189 20.89 -19.17 -9.32
CA SER A 189 20.30 -18.04 -10.04
C SER A 189 19.05 -18.48 -10.79
N THR A 190 18.01 -17.63 -10.76
CA THR A 190 16.83 -17.75 -11.64
C THR A 190 16.79 -16.64 -12.69
N VAL A 191 17.74 -15.70 -12.65
CA VAL A 191 17.86 -14.67 -13.68
C VAL A 191 18.47 -15.28 -14.94
N LEU A 192 17.68 -15.27 -16.01
CA LEU A 192 18.09 -15.82 -17.31
C LEU A 192 19.02 -14.83 -18.03
N GLU A 193 20.04 -15.38 -18.73
CA GLU A 193 20.94 -14.66 -19.66
C GLU A 193 21.88 -13.59 -19.04
N ALA A 194 21.93 -13.44 -17.71
CA ALA A 194 22.89 -12.52 -17.10
C ALA A 194 24.34 -13.04 -17.18
N ASP A 195 25.30 -12.15 -17.49
CA ASP A 195 26.73 -12.51 -17.56
C ASP A 195 27.28 -12.79 -16.15
N THR A 196 27.69 -14.02 -15.91
CA THR A 196 28.25 -14.46 -14.63
C THR A 196 29.46 -13.61 -14.18
N ALA A 197 30.27 -13.10 -15.09
CA ALA A 197 31.40 -12.24 -14.74
C ALA A 197 30.97 -10.87 -14.24
N GLU A 198 29.88 -10.33 -14.78
CA GLU A 198 29.29 -9.07 -14.34
C GLU A 198 28.57 -9.23 -13.00
N ILE A 199 27.83 -10.34 -12.82
CA ILE A 199 27.21 -10.68 -11.52
C ILE A 199 28.27 -10.74 -10.41
N LYS A 200 29.38 -11.46 -10.64
CA LYS A 200 30.50 -11.54 -9.69
C LYS A 200 31.14 -10.18 -9.39
N ARG A 201 31.21 -9.31 -10.40
CA ARG A 201 31.71 -7.94 -10.21
C ARG A 201 30.76 -7.11 -9.36
N ALA A 202 29.45 -7.20 -9.59
CA ALA A 202 28.44 -6.57 -8.77
C ALA A 202 28.48 -7.06 -7.31
N ALA A 203 28.66 -8.37 -7.11
CA ALA A 203 28.84 -8.95 -5.75
C ALA A 203 30.11 -8.41 -5.06
N GLY A 204 31.22 -8.25 -5.79
CA GLY A 204 32.43 -7.63 -5.27
C GLY A 204 32.22 -6.19 -4.81
N ALA A 205 31.37 -5.41 -5.48
CA ALA A 205 31.03 -4.05 -5.08
C ALA A 205 30.16 -3.98 -3.81
N MET A 206 29.53 -5.10 -3.40
CA MET A 206 28.77 -5.19 -2.17
C MET A 206 29.62 -5.37 -0.91
N VAL A 207 30.86 -5.85 -1.04
CA VAL A 207 31.73 -6.16 0.12
C VAL A 207 32.03 -4.93 0.97
N ASP A 208 32.11 -3.75 0.35
CA ASP A 208 32.37 -2.48 1.02
C ASP A 208 31.11 -1.82 1.61
N ARG A 209 29.93 -2.48 1.48
CA ARG A 209 28.67 -1.97 2.00
C ARG A 209 28.41 -2.46 3.42
N GLU A 210 27.46 -1.83 4.10
CA GLU A 210 27.07 -2.25 5.43
C GLU A 210 26.39 -3.63 5.39
N PRO A 211 26.84 -4.61 6.22
CA PRO A 211 26.25 -5.93 6.25
C PRO A 211 24.77 -5.89 6.64
N LEU A 212 23.96 -6.71 5.98
CA LEU A 212 22.51 -6.85 6.18
C LEU A 212 21.69 -5.61 5.78
N GLU A 213 22.30 -4.57 5.26
CA GLU A 213 21.61 -3.42 4.67
C GLU A 213 21.36 -3.67 3.17
N ALA A 214 20.11 -3.52 2.73
CA ALA A 214 19.74 -3.67 1.34
C ALA A 214 20.06 -2.39 0.55
N VAL A 215 20.74 -2.56 -0.59
CA VAL A 215 21.12 -1.48 -1.49
C VAL A 215 20.33 -1.58 -2.79
N THR A 216 19.73 -0.45 -3.19
CA THR A 216 18.98 -0.34 -4.45
C THR A 216 19.89 0.12 -5.57
N ASP A 217 19.84 -0.57 -6.71
CA ASP A 217 20.50 -0.19 -7.97
C ASP A 217 21.95 0.31 -7.81
N GLY A 218 22.76 -0.48 -7.10
CA GLY A 218 24.20 -0.22 -6.96
C GLY A 218 24.97 -0.36 -8.28
N ASP A 219 26.26 -0.04 -8.25
CA ASP A 219 27.16 -0.17 -9.39
C ASP A 219 27.16 -1.61 -9.94
N GLY A 220 26.81 -1.76 -11.22
CA GLY A 220 26.77 -3.05 -11.90
C GLY A 220 25.44 -3.82 -11.79
N PHE A 221 24.45 -3.36 -11.01
CA PHE A 221 23.18 -4.06 -10.83
C PHE A 221 22.34 -4.13 -12.11
N SER A 222 22.44 -3.15 -13.00
CA SER A 222 21.78 -3.19 -14.32
C SER A 222 22.23 -4.38 -15.17
N ALA A 223 23.46 -4.84 -14.98
CA ALA A 223 23.99 -6.01 -15.69
C ALA A 223 23.35 -7.32 -15.21
N ILE A 224 22.88 -7.37 -13.94
CA ILE A 224 22.14 -8.53 -13.42
C ILE A 224 20.81 -8.69 -14.16
N ARG A 225 20.17 -7.58 -14.53
CA ARG A 225 18.92 -7.56 -15.34
C ARG A 225 19.16 -7.62 -16.85
N ASN A 226 20.39 -7.87 -17.30
CA ASN A 226 20.75 -7.85 -18.71
C ASN A 226 20.38 -6.52 -19.42
N GLY A 227 20.39 -5.40 -18.69
CA GLY A 227 19.98 -4.08 -19.18
C GLY A 227 18.47 -3.87 -19.31
N GLU A 228 17.64 -4.80 -18.89
CA GLU A 228 16.18 -4.62 -18.84
C GLU A 228 15.77 -3.59 -17.79
N ALA A 229 14.63 -2.94 -18.02
CA ALA A 229 14.06 -1.99 -17.08
C ALA A 229 13.64 -2.69 -15.78
N GLY A 230 13.68 -1.98 -14.66
CA GLY A 230 13.32 -2.53 -13.37
C GLY A 230 14.35 -2.17 -12.31
N THR A 231 14.20 -2.74 -11.13
CA THR A 231 15.05 -2.48 -9.96
C THR A 231 15.72 -3.76 -9.48
N THR A 232 16.94 -3.67 -8.99
CA THR A 232 17.64 -4.75 -8.30
C THR A 232 18.00 -4.31 -6.90
N LEU A 233 17.61 -5.11 -5.90
CA LEU A 233 18.08 -4.99 -4.53
C LEU A 233 19.23 -5.95 -4.30
N GLY A 234 20.32 -5.47 -3.70
CA GLY A 234 21.44 -6.30 -3.27
C GLY A 234 21.61 -6.23 -1.77
N VAL A 235 21.89 -7.35 -1.12
CA VAL A 235 22.22 -7.40 0.30
C VAL A 235 23.43 -8.29 0.55
N GLN A 236 24.35 -7.80 1.37
CA GLN A 236 25.49 -8.55 1.85
C GLN A 236 25.14 -9.34 3.11
N ILE A 237 25.47 -10.62 3.12
CA ILE A 237 25.12 -11.57 4.19
C ILE A 237 26.41 -12.14 4.78
N PRO A 238 26.83 -11.68 5.97
CA PRO A 238 28.01 -12.22 6.63
C PRO A 238 27.72 -13.62 7.21
N HIS A 239 28.65 -14.55 7.06
CA HIS A 239 28.56 -15.87 7.68
C HIS A 239 29.96 -16.41 7.99
N GLY A 240 30.16 -16.97 9.18
CA GLY A 240 31.46 -17.52 9.59
C GLY A 240 32.65 -16.60 9.27
N GLU A 241 33.60 -17.09 8.46
CA GLU A 241 34.71 -16.30 7.91
C GLU A 241 34.44 -15.77 6.49
N GLY A 242 33.25 -16.04 5.92
CA GLY A 242 32.86 -15.71 4.54
C GLY A 242 31.77 -14.65 4.44
N THR A 243 31.44 -14.37 3.20
CA THR A 243 30.37 -13.43 2.85
C THR A 243 29.55 -14.02 1.71
N ALA A 244 28.23 -14.01 1.84
CA ALA A 244 27.32 -14.26 0.73
C ALA A 244 26.69 -12.93 0.25
N VAL A 245 26.22 -12.92 -0.98
CA VAL A 245 25.47 -11.81 -1.56
C VAL A 245 24.20 -12.36 -2.20
N LEU A 246 23.07 -11.75 -1.87
CA LEU A 246 21.79 -12.02 -2.49
C LEU A 246 21.36 -10.80 -3.30
N PHE A 247 21.02 -11.02 -4.55
CA PHE A 247 20.35 -10.04 -5.40
C PHE A 247 18.92 -10.48 -5.66
N ALA A 248 17.96 -9.57 -5.46
CA ALA A 248 16.57 -9.72 -5.81
C ALA A 248 16.22 -8.78 -6.96
N VAL A 249 15.63 -9.30 -8.03
CA VAL A 249 15.31 -8.58 -9.27
C VAL A 249 13.82 -8.38 -9.40
N PHE A 250 13.41 -7.16 -9.78
CA PHE A 250 12.02 -6.74 -9.98
C PHE A 250 11.93 -5.97 -11.31
N TYR A 251 11.29 -6.57 -12.32
CA TYR A 251 11.16 -5.93 -13.64
C TYR A 251 10.04 -4.90 -13.71
N ASP A 252 8.98 -5.05 -12.90
CA ASP A 252 7.81 -4.17 -12.91
C ASP A 252 7.88 -3.01 -11.89
N LEU A 253 8.93 -2.93 -11.08
CA LEU A 253 9.11 -1.91 -10.05
C LEU A 253 10.12 -0.85 -10.49
N GLU A 254 9.68 0.42 -10.56
CA GLU A 254 10.59 1.56 -10.79
C GLU A 254 11.40 1.88 -9.53
N GLU A 255 10.79 1.76 -8.34
CA GLU A 255 11.46 1.89 -7.03
C GLU A 255 10.87 0.87 -6.05
N PRO A 256 11.71 0.14 -5.28
CA PRO A 256 11.23 -0.75 -4.24
C PRO A 256 10.62 0.08 -3.10
N ASN A 257 9.51 -0.40 -2.54
CA ASN A 257 8.95 0.20 -1.34
C ASN A 257 9.78 -0.20 -0.10
N GLU A 258 9.67 0.59 0.97
CA GLU A 258 10.35 0.30 2.25
C GLU A 258 10.04 -1.11 2.77
N GLU A 259 8.80 -1.59 2.57
CA GLU A 259 8.37 -2.92 2.96
C GLU A 259 9.21 -4.04 2.32
N THR A 260 9.50 -3.93 1.01
CA THR A 260 10.30 -4.93 0.29
C THR A 260 11.76 -4.90 0.74
N VAL A 261 12.30 -3.71 1.02
CA VAL A 261 13.65 -3.53 1.58
C VAL A 261 13.75 -4.21 2.95
N ASP A 262 12.84 -3.88 3.87
CA ASP A 262 12.80 -4.44 5.23
C ASP A 262 12.69 -5.97 5.22
N LEU A 263 11.83 -6.53 4.35
CA LEU A 263 11.67 -7.98 4.22
C LEU A 263 12.94 -8.66 3.69
N LEU A 264 13.66 -8.04 2.74
CA LEU A 264 14.92 -8.56 2.23
C LEU A 264 16.00 -8.57 3.33
N GLU A 265 16.07 -7.52 4.15
CA GLU A 265 16.99 -7.43 5.28
C GLU A 265 16.70 -8.49 6.35
N ILE A 266 15.41 -8.73 6.65
CA ILE A 266 15.00 -9.80 7.56
C ILE A 266 15.38 -11.17 6.98
N LEU A 267 15.16 -11.40 5.69
CA LEU A 267 15.59 -12.62 5.02
C LEU A 267 17.11 -12.81 5.14
N ALA A 268 17.87 -11.77 4.85
CA ALA A 268 19.33 -11.79 4.96
C ALA A 268 19.82 -12.18 6.37
N ALA A 269 19.16 -11.69 7.41
CA ALA A 269 19.47 -12.04 8.80
C ALA A 269 19.20 -13.52 9.10
N HIS A 270 18.09 -14.09 8.58
CA HIS A 270 17.80 -15.51 8.70
C HIS A 270 18.84 -16.37 7.96
N VAL A 271 19.20 -15.95 6.75
CA VAL A 271 20.23 -16.62 5.93
C VAL A 271 21.59 -16.60 6.61
N ALA A 272 22.01 -15.46 7.16
CA ALA A 272 23.26 -15.34 7.91
C ALA A 272 23.32 -16.36 9.06
N THR A 273 22.21 -16.52 9.77
CA THR A 273 22.09 -17.49 10.88
C THR A 273 22.17 -18.92 10.37
N ALA A 274 21.47 -19.25 9.27
CA ALA A 274 21.44 -20.59 8.69
C ALA A 274 22.83 -21.00 8.16
N LEU A 275 23.50 -20.13 7.40
CA LEU A 275 24.83 -20.37 6.85
C LEU A 275 25.85 -20.59 7.98
N SER A 276 25.85 -19.75 9.01
CA SER A 276 26.75 -19.89 10.15
C SER A 276 26.51 -21.21 10.91
N SER A 277 25.28 -21.69 10.99
CA SER A 277 24.95 -22.96 11.61
C SER A 277 25.42 -24.16 10.78
N ALA A 278 25.25 -24.11 9.46
CA ALA A 278 25.69 -25.16 8.54
C ALA A 278 27.21 -25.32 8.54
N GLU A 279 27.98 -24.23 8.61
CA GLU A 279 29.45 -24.29 8.71
C GLU A 279 29.93 -24.95 10.02
N ILE A 280 29.27 -24.68 11.15
CA ILE A 280 29.60 -25.30 12.45
C ILE A 280 29.35 -26.81 12.39
N GLU A 281 28.26 -27.27 11.78
CA GLU A 281 27.98 -28.70 11.62
C GLU A 281 29.04 -29.40 10.75
N GLN A 282 29.44 -28.81 9.63
CA GLN A 282 30.47 -29.36 8.73
C GLN A 282 31.82 -29.50 9.45
N MET A 283 32.22 -28.51 10.28
CA MET A 283 33.46 -28.57 11.06
C MET A 283 33.41 -29.65 12.18
N THR A 284 32.23 -30.00 12.66
CA THR A 284 32.05 -30.98 13.75
C THR A 284 32.03 -32.40 13.22
N ASP A 285 31.65 -32.61 11.95
CA ASP A 285 31.60 -33.93 11.29
C ASP A 285 32.95 -34.38 10.68
N GLU A 286 33.96 -33.50 10.60
CA GLU A 286 35.31 -33.92 10.22
C GLU A 286 35.92 -34.76 11.35
N PRO A 287 36.17 -36.08 11.17
CA PRO A 287 36.79 -36.90 12.18
C PRO A 287 38.21 -36.42 12.40
N PHE A 288 38.54 -36.13 13.65
CA PHE A 288 39.92 -35.90 14.08
C PHE A 288 40.83 -37.04 13.57
N VAL A 289 41.62 -36.80 12.54
CA VAL A 289 42.63 -37.72 12.01
C VAL A 289 43.93 -37.54 12.78
#